data_012eff62924a46297056220541179c85
#
_entry.id   012eff62924a46297056220541179c85
#
_cell.length_a   1.000
_cell.length_b   1.000
_cell.length_c   1.000
_cell.angle_alpha   90.00
_cell.angle_beta   90.00
_cell.angle_gamma   90.00
#
_symmetry.space_group_name_H-M   'P 1'
#
loop_
_entity.id
_entity.type
_entity.pdbx_description
1 polymer ?
#
loop_
_entity_poly.entity_id
_entity_poly.type
_entity_poly.pdbx_seq_one_letter_code
_entity_poly.pdbx_strand_id
1 'polypeptide(L)'
;MVEVSPSKPTGALVWLAQGLLYGFFALLIGVFSQWPTYQHLAADQSLIKLSFSHHGQHVSACRASSAAELAKLPPNMRAPTQCPRERAPVLVELDSDGQTVLRQQAPPSGLSRDGASAVYHRVQVAAGPHRLSVRLKDSPGDSGFDYTRDANVTLAPAHILVIDFDAERGGITLQ
;
A
#
# COMPACT_ATOMS: atom_id res chain seq x y z
N MET A 1 0.14 -24.37 67.08
CA MET A 1 0.19 -24.13 65.60
C MET A 1 -0.16 -25.45 64.93
N VAL A 2 -1.33 -25.58 64.38
CA VAL A 2 -1.77 -26.75 63.60
C VAL A 2 -1.37 -26.52 62.15
N GLU A 3 -0.35 -27.29 61.72
CA GLU A 3 0.05 -27.27 60.28
C GLU A 3 -0.99 -28.06 59.48
N VAL A 4 -1.78 -27.34 58.70
CA VAL A 4 -2.71 -27.94 57.73
C VAL A 4 -1.87 -28.33 56.50
N SER A 5 -1.50 -29.61 56.44
CA SER A 5 -0.85 -30.19 55.28
C SER A 5 -1.82 -30.22 54.11
N PRO A 6 -1.53 -29.60 52.95
CA PRO A 6 -2.43 -29.64 51.78
C PRO A 6 -2.46 -31.10 51.27
N SER A 7 -3.64 -31.72 51.28
CA SER A 7 -3.86 -33.03 50.68
C SER A 7 -3.58 -32.97 49.17
N LYS A 8 -2.63 -33.79 48.69
CA LYS A 8 -2.37 -33.92 47.23
C LYS A 8 -3.67 -34.39 46.54
N PRO A 9 -4.17 -33.65 45.51
CA PRO A 9 -5.34 -34.10 44.79
C PRO A 9 -5.08 -35.47 44.16
N THR A 10 -6.07 -36.36 44.24
CA THR A 10 -5.98 -37.69 43.62
C THR A 10 -5.78 -37.55 42.11
N GLY A 11 -4.94 -38.36 41.46
CA GLY A 11 -4.56 -38.22 40.05
C GLY A 11 -5.76 -38.11 39.12
N ALA A 12 -6.88 -38.79 39.41
CA ALA A 12 -8.12 -38.70 38.64
C ALA A 12 -8.75 -37.30 38.66
N LEU A 13 -8.73 -36.61 39.80
CA LEU A 13 -9.25 -35.23 39.93
C LEU A 13 -8.40 -34.20 39.09
N VAL A 14 -7.09 -34.39 39.06
CA VAL A 14 -6.18 -33.56 38.27
C VAL A 14 -6.46 -33.75 36.77
N TRP A 15 -6.60 -34.98 36.32
CA TRP A 15 -6.92 -35.28 34.92
C TRP A 15 -8.27 -34.74 34.51
N LEU A 16 -9.29 -34.81 35.33
CA LEU A 16 -10.62 -34.22 35.08
C LEU A 16 -10.53 -32.69 35.01
N ALA A 17 -9.82 -32.04 35.94
CA ALA A 17 -9.64 -30.59 35.93
C ALA A 17 -8.88 -30.11 34.69
N GLN A 18 -7.85 -30.84 34.28
CA GLN A 18 -7.13 -30.53 33.02
C GLN A 18 -8.00 -30.74 31.81
N GLY A 19 -8.76 -31.83 31.73
CA GLY A 19 -9.69 -32.08 30.63
C GLY A 19 -10.74 -30.98 30.47
N LEU A 20 -11.31 -30.54 31.61
CA LEU A 20 -12.25 -29.42 31.62
C LEU A 20 -11.61 -28.09 31.17
N LEU A 21 -10.40 -27.83 31.69
CA LEU A 21 -9.66 -26.60 31.32
C LEU A 21 -9.33 -26.56 29.82
N TYR A 22 -8.79 -27.66 29.28
CA TYR A 22 -8.48 -27.73 27.86
C TYR A 22 -9.73 -27.74 26.98
N GLY A 23 -10.78 -28.42 27.41
CA GLY A 23 -12.08 -28.40 26.72
C GLY A 23 -12.70 -27.01 26.67
N PHE A 24 -12.65 -26.28 27.78
CA PHE A 24 -13.10 -24.89 27.86
C PHE A 24 -12.26 -23.96 26.97
N PHE A 25 -10.93 -24.11 26.98
CA PHE A 25 -10.04 -23.35 26.16
C PHE A 25 -10.26 -23.63 24.66
N ALA A 26 -10.43 -24.89 24.27
CA ALA A 26 -10.72 -25.27 22.90
C ALA A 26 -12.08 -24.72 22.44
N LEU A 27 -13.07 -24.72 23.32
CA LEU A 27 -14.39 -24.13 23.05
C LEU A 27 -14.30 -22.61 22.85
N LEU A 28 -13.55 -21.92 23.70
CA LEU A 28 -13.30 -20.49 23.53
C LEU A 28 -12.63 -20.19 22.18
N ILE A 29 -11.57 -20.92 21.83
CA ILE A 29 -10.92 -20.75 20.52
C ILE A 29 -11.91 -21.01 19.40
N GLY A 30 -12.70 -22.08 19.45
CA GLY A 30 -13.68 -22.41 18.43
C GLY A 30 -14.77 -21.33 18.27
N VAL A 31 -15.28 -20.82 19.38
CA VAL A 31 -16.28 -19.76 19.36
C VAL A 31 -15.69 -18.46 18.82
N PHE A 32 -14.57 -17.98 19.38
CA PHE A 32 -13.97 -16.70 18.96
C PHE A 32 -13.30 -16.76 17.59
N SER A 33 -13.01 -17.94 17.06
CA SER A 33 -12.52 -18.11 15.69
C SER A 33 -13.59 -17.89 14.64
N GLN A 34 -14.88 -18.05 14.99
CA GLN A 34 -15.98 -17.94 14.04
C GLN A 34 -16.96 -16.82 14.37
N TRP A 35 -16.94 -16.27 15.57
CA TRP A 35 -17.87 -15.25 16.01
C TRP A 35 -17.18 -14.19 16.90
N PRO A 36 -17.41 -12.88 16.69
CA PRO A 36 -18.25 -12.29 15.62
C PRO A 36 -17.60 -12.41 14.25
N THR A 37 -18.40 -12.66 13.21
CA THR A 37 -17.92 -12.64 11.82
C THR A 37 -17.45 -11.22 11.49
N TYR A 38 -16.15 -11.05 11.34
CA TYR A 38 -15.55 -9.75 11.04
C TYR A 38 -15.81 -9.40 9.57
N GLN A 39 -16.61 -8.37 9.34
CA GLN A 39 -16.87 -7.81 8.01
C GLN A 39 -16.08 -6.51 7.86
N HIS A 40 -15.12 -6.49 6.93
CA HIS A 40 -14.30 -5.32 6.63
C HIS A 40 -15.08 -4.19 5.95
N LEU A 41 -16.13 -4.55 5.25
CA LEU A 41 -17.00 -3.67 4.48
C LEU A 41 -18.45 -3.99 4.79
N ALA A 42 -19.33 -3.00 4.77
CA ALA A 42 -20.77 -3.23 4.78
C ALA A 42 -21.17 -3.99 3.51
N ALA A 43 -22.31 -4.70 3.57
CA ALA A 43 -22.75 -5.57 2.49
C ALA A 43 -23.04 -4.82 1.17
N ASP A 44 -23.27 -3.51 1.24
CA ASP A 44 -23.55 -2.60 0.12
C ASP A 44 -22.33 -1.77 -0.31
N GLN A 45 -21.17 -2.00 0.28
CA GLN A 45 -19.95 -1.23 0.02
C GLN A 45 -18.89 -2.05 -0.69
N SER A 46 -18.05 -1.32 -1.42
CA SER A 46 -16.86 -1.78 -2.11
C SER A 46 -15.67 -0.92 -1.70
N LEU A 47 -14.46 -1.37 -2.00
CA LEU A 47 -13.24 -0.69 -1.66
C LEU A 47 -12.41 -0.41 -2.91
N ILE A 48 -12.01 0.83 -3.10
CA ILE A 48 -10.96 1.19 -4.04
C ILE A 48 -9.66 1.29 -3.25
N LYS A 49 -8.67 0.49 -3.63
CA LYS A 49 -7.34 0.44 -3.02
C LYS A 49 -6.33 0.98 -4.01
N LEU A 50 -5.73 2.12 -3.70
CA LEU A 50 -4.60 2.68 -4.43
C LEU A 50 -3.31 2.21 -3.77
N SER A 51 -2.45 1.50 -4.49
CA SER A 51 -1.25 0.90 -3.90
C SER A 51 -0.18 0.70 -4.96
N PHE A 52 0.79 1.61 -5.00
CA PHE A 52 1.94 1.50 -5.92
C PHE A 52 3.19 2.16 -5.36
N SER A 53 4.32 1.87 -6.00
CA SER A 53 5.61 2.50 -5.75
C SER A 53 6.23 2.90 -7.09
N HIS A 54 6.52 4.19 -7.26
CA HIS A 54 7.04 4.74 -8.52
C HIS A 54 8.13 5.78 -8.27
N HIS A 55 9.15 5.79 -9.13
CA HIS A 55 10.18 6.80 -9.10
C HIS A 55 9.74 8.02 -9.91
N GLY A 56 9.63 9.18 -9.27
CA GLY A 56 9.47 10.44 -9.99
C GLY A 56 10.68 10.70 -10.91
N GLN A 57 10.51 11.58 -11.87
CA GLN A 57 11.58 12.05 -12.75
C GLN A 57 12.63 12.84 -11.95
N HIS A 58 13.82 13.04 -12.51
CA HIS A 58 14.83 13.89 -11.88
C HIS A 58 14.32 15.33 -11.78
N VAL A 59 14.65 16.01 -10.67
CA VAL A 59 14.20 17.40 -10.41
C VAL A 59 14.74 18.40 -11.43
N SER A 60 15.82 18.07 -12.12
CA SER A 60 16.35 18.86 -13.23
C SER A 60 16.91 17.96 -14.34
N ALA A 61 17.06 18.53 -15.55
CA ALA A 61 17.57 17.80 -16.69
C ALA A 61 18.96 17.25 -16.44
N CYS A 62 19.23 16.07 -16.97
CA CYS A 62 20.55 15.48 -16.97
C CYS A 62 21.50 16.30 -17.87
N ARG A 63 22.73 16.52 -17.43
CA ARG A 63 23.77 17.22 -18.15
C ARG A 63 24.71 16.23 -18.84
N ALA A 64 25.00 16.45 -20.11
CA ALA A 64 26.05 15.70 -20.79
C ALA A 64 27.41 16.09 -20.22
N SER A 65 28.26 15.10 -19.93
CA SER A 65 29.65 15.32 -19.49
C SER A 65 30.50 15.70 -20.69
N SER A 66 31.34 16.74 -20.55
CA SER A 66 32.28 17.11 -21.59
C SER A 66 33.45 16.12 -21.69
N ALA A 67 34.07 16.03 -22.86
CA ALA A 67 35.26 15.18 -23.06
C ALA A 67 36.41 15.51 -22.09
N ALA A 68 36.56 16.79 -21.76
CA ALA A 68 37.58 17.26 -20.81
C ALA A 68 37.27 16.83 -19.36
N GLU A 69 36.01 16.76 -18.96
CA GLU A 69 35.59 16.24 -17.66
C GLU A 69 35.79 14.72 -17.59
N LEU A 70 35.40 14.00 -18.64
CA LEU A 70 35.58 12.54 -18.70
C LEU A 70 37.05 12.15 -18.68
N ALA A 71 37.93 12.90 -19.32
CA ALA A 71 39.37 12.60 -19.35
C ALA A 71 40.01 12.70 -17.96
N LYS A 72 39.46 13.51 -17.04
CA LYS A 72 39.98 13.67 -15.67
C LYS A 72 39.55 12.54 -14.73
N LEU A 73 38.57 11.72 -15.13
CA LEU A 73 38.04 10.65 -14.30
C LEU A 73 38.65 9.28 -14.66
N PRO A 74 38.83 8.38 -13.67
CA PRO A 74 39.18 6.98 -13.92
C PRO A 74 38.21 6.35 -14.89
N PRO A 75 38.60 5.35 -15.72
CA PRO A 75 37.78 4.75 -16.74
C PRO A 75 36.43 4.21 -16.23
N ASN A 76 36.40 3.65 -15.02
CA ASN A 76 35.21 3.11 -14.37
C ASN A 76 34.25 4.17 -13.82
N MET A 77 34.64 5.43 -13.78
CA MET A 77 33.81 6.55 -13.30
C MET A 77 33.36 7.50 -14.43
N ARG A 78 33.68 7.17 -15.66
CA ARG A 78 33.35 7.99 -16.85
C ARG A 78 31.88 7.75 -17.24
N ALA A 79 30.98 8.58 -16.70
CA ALA A 79 29.58 8.58 -17.11
C ALA A 79 29.33 9.66 -18.18
N PRO A 80 28.79 9.31 -19.36
CA PRO A 80 28.52 10.27 -20.43
C PRO A 80 27.48 11.32 -20.03
N THR A 81 26.65 11.00 -19.05
CA THR A 81 25.57 11.86 -18.57
C THR A 81 25.60 11.93 -17.05
N GLN A 82 25.44 13.11 -16.51
CA GLN A 82 25.30 13.37 -15.08
C GLN A 82 23.88 13.84 -14.80
N CYS A 83 23.14 13.05 -14.00
CA CYS A 83 21.81 13.38 -13.55
C CYS A 83 21.82 13.75 -12.06
N PRO A 84 21.01 14.71 -11.61
CA PRO A 84 20.79 14.93 -10.19
C PRO A 84 20.21 13.66 -9.57
N ARG A 85 20.58 13.36 -8.34
CA ARG A 85 20.05 12.19 -7.65
C ARG A 85 18.62 12.39 -7.20
N GLU A 86 18.32 13.62 -6.78
CA GLU A 86 17.01 13.98 -6.27
C GLU A 86 15.93 13.83 -7.34
N ARG A 87 14.80 13.25 -6.93
CA ARG A 87 13.64 12.99 -7.78
C ARG A 87 12.46 13.87 -7.39
N ALA A 88 11.61 14.16 -8.35
CA ALA A 88 10.36 14.86 -8.12
C ALA A 88 9.40 14.01 -7.29
N PRO A 89 8.59 14.64 -6.42
CA PRO A 89 7.51 13.92 -5.74
C PRO A 89 6.45 13.47 -6.75
N VAL A 90 5.79 12.37 -6.46
CA VAL A 90 4.68 11.86 -7.25
C VAL A 90 3.37 12.42 -6.70
N LEU A 91 2.62 13.12 -7.53
CA LEU A 91 1.26 13.58 -7.23
C LEU A 91 0.27 12.59 -7.85
N VAL A 92 -0.67 12.12 -7.05
CA VAL A 92 -1.77 11.28 -7.51
C VAL A 92 -3.10 11.92 -7.14
N GLU A 93 -4.03 11.84 -8.07
CA GLU A 93 -5.40 12.32 -7.89
C GLU A 93 -6.37 11.24 -8.39
N LEU A 94 -7.38 10.95 -7.58
CA LEU A 94 -8.45 10.02 -7.90
C LEU A 94 -9.78 10.74 -7.78
N ASP A 95 -10.52 10.76 -8.88
CA ASP A 95 -11.91 11.19 -8.88
C ASP A 95 -12.84 9.98 -9.02
N SER A 96 -13.94 10.01 -8.29
CA SER A 96 -15.06 9.09 -8.45
C SER A 96 -16.33 9.89 -8.71
N ASP A 97 -17.02 9.56 -9.80
CA ASP A 97 -18.28 10.18 -10.20
C ASP A 97 -18.23 11.71 -10.28
N GLY A 98 -17.07 12.24 -10.70
CA GLY A 98 -16.82 13.67 -10.85
C GLY A 98 -16.44 14.41 -9.56
N GLN A 99 -16.25 13.69 -8.47
CA GLN A 99 -15.76 14.24 -7.21
C GLN A 99 -14.35 13.73 -6.90
N THR A 100 -13.45 14.63 -6.52
CA THR A 100 -12.10 14.25 -6.08
C THR A 100 -12.16 13.60 -4.71
N VAL A 101 -11.89 12.29 -4.67
CA VAL A 101 -11.90 11.49 -3.44
C VAL A 101 -10.51 11.35 -2.82
N LEU A 102 -9.46 11.57 -3.61
CA LEU A 102 -8.08 11.58 -3.15
C LEU A 102 -7.25 12.56 -3.97
N ARG A 103 -6.45 13.36 -3.29
CA ARG A 103 -5.33 14.11 -3.87
C ARG A 103 -4.16 14.06 -2.89
N GLN A 104 -3.10 13.37 -3.28
CA GLN A 104 -1.96 13.11 -2.42
C GLN A 104 -0.66 13.33 -3.17
N GLN A 105 0.28 14.02 -2.53
CA GLN A 105 1.66 14.15 -2.98
C GLN A 105 2.55 13.26 -2.13
N ALA A 106 3.23 12.31 -2.76
CA ALA A 106 4.14 11.38 -2.12
C ALA A 106 5.59 11.80 -2.41
N PRO A 107 6.38 12.16 -1.40
CA PRO A 107 7.78 12.50 -1.58
C PRO A 107 8.60 11.25 -1.93
N PRO A 108 9.73 11.42 -2.64
CA PRO A 108 10.66 10.34 -2.88
C PRO A 108 11.29 9.87 -1.56
N SER A 109 11.49 8.58 -1.43
CA SER A 109 12.07 7.95 -0.24
C SER A 109 13.58 8.14 -0.15
N GLY A 110 14.14 7.91 1.04
CA GLY A 110 15.56 7.99 1.33
C GLY A 110 16.05 9.40 1.67
N LEU A 111 17.21 9.46 2.34
CA LEU A 111 17.82 10.72 2.78
C LEU A 111 18.23 11.61 1.61
N SER A 112 18.62 11.02 0.49
CA SER A 112 19.01 11.73 -0.74
C SER A 112 17.81 12.00 -1.66
N ARG A 113 16.59 11.66 -1.25
CA ARG A 113 15.36 11.79 -2.06
C ARG A 113 15.50 11.19 -3.47
N ASP A 114 16.18 10.07 -3.58
CA ASP A 114 16.44 9.36 -4.82
C ASP A 114 15.69 8.04 -4.96
N GLY A 115 14.96 7.63 -3.92
CA GLY A 115 14.14 6.43 -3.91
C GLY A 115 12.75 6.63 -4.53
N ALA A 116 12.01 5.54 -4.60
CA ALA A 116 10.63 5.57 -5.08
C ALA A 116 9.70 6.28 -4.10
N SER A 117 8.72 6.99 -4.64
CA SER A 117 7.55 7.48 -3.90
C SER A 117 6.56 6.34 -3.74
N ALA A 118 6.09 6.09 -2.52
CA ALA A 118 5.08 5.08 -2.24
C ALA A 118 3.74 5.72 -1.94
N VAL A 119 2.69 5.21 -2.57
CA VAL A 119 1.31 5.63 -2.33
C VAL A 119 0.50 4.44 -1.88
N TYR A 120 -0.20 4.60 -0.77
CA TYR A 120 -1.17 3.64 -0.28
C TYR A 120 -2.38 4.38 0.28
N HIS A 121 -3.53 4.14 -0.33
CA HIS A 121 -4.78 4.73 0.14
C HIS A 121 -5.95 3.77 -0.09
N ARG A 122 -6.97 3.89 0.77
CA ARG A 122 -8.19 3.07 0.71
C ARG A 122 -9.39 3.98 0.77
N VAL A 123 -10.26 3.88 -0.22
CA VAL A 123 -11.50 4.65 -0.32
C VAL A 123 -12.66 3.68 -0.35
N GLN A 124 -13.59 3.82 0.59
CA GLN A 124 -14.85 3.08 0.58
C GLN A 124 -15.84 3.81 -0.33
N VAL A 125 -16.47 3.05 -1.21
CA VAL A 125 -17.51 3.55 -2.13
C VAL A 125 -18.71 2.61 -2.09
N ALA A 126 -19.87 3.06 -2.52
CA ALA A 126 -21.02 2.18 -2.66
C ALA A 126 -20.73 1.07 -3.70
N ALA A 127 -21.35 -0.08 -3.59
CA ALA A 127 -21.34 -1.06 -4.66
C ALA A 127 -22.20 -0.56 -5.82
N GLY A 128 -21.78 -0.82 -7.06
CA GLY A 128 -22.50 -0.37 -8.25
C GLY A 128 -21.59 0.17 -9.34
N PRO A 129 -22.18 0.82 -10.37
CA PRO A 129 -21.42 1.45 -11.44
C PRO A 129 -20.79 2.77 -10.97
N HIS A 130 -19.51 2.97 -11.26
CA HIS A 130 -18.75 4.17 -10.97
C HIS A 130 -17.92 4.60 -12.17
N ARG A 131 -17.78 5.92 -12.34
CA ARG A 131 -16.84 6.51 -13.28
C ARG A 131 -15.61 6.99 -12.50
N LEU A 132 -14.48 6.33 -12.75
CA LEU A 132 -13.21 6.67 -12.11
C LEU A 132 -12.32 7.44 -13.08
N SER A 133 -11.65 8.48 -12.58
CA SER A 133 -10.56 9.17 -13.27
C SER A 133 -9.36 9.20 -12.35
N VAL A 134 -8.29 8.55 -12.78
CA VAL A 134 -7.03 8.49 -12.03
C VAL A 134 -5.99 9.28 -12.80
N ARG A 135 -5.33 10.20 -12.11
CA ARG A 135 -4.29 11.06 -12.69
C ARG A 135 -3.03 10.98 -11.86
N LEU A 136 -1.91 10.89 -12.52
CA LEU A 136 -0.60 10.82 -11.88
C LEU A 136 0.35 11.79 -12.56
N LYS A 137 1.16 12.46 -11.75
CA LYS A 137 2.24 13.33 -12.17
C LYS A 137 3.52 12.90 -11.49
N ASP A 138 4.55 12.64 -12.26
CA ASP A 138 5.88 12.28 -11.80
C ASP A 138 6.98 13.25 -12.27
N SER A 139 6.63 14.18 -13.17
CA SER A 139 7.53 15.20 -13.69
C SER A 139 7.68 16.39 -12.74
N PRO A 140 8.83 17.08 -12.71
CA PRO A 140 9.00 18.34 -12.01
C PRO A 140 8.24 19.48 -12.71
N GLY A 141 7.85 20.50 -11.93
CA GLY A 141 7.19 21.70 -12.45
C GLY A 141 5.65 21.65 -12.36
N ASP A 142 4.97 22.62 -12.95
CA ASP A 142 3.52 22.84 -12.79
C ASP A 142 2.68 22.39 -14.00
N SER A 143 3.29 21.78 -15.02
CA SER A 143 2.57 21.27 -16.18
C SER A 143 1.76 20.04 -15.85
N GLY A 144 0.47 20.06 -16.04
CA GLY A 144 -0.51 18.96 -16.06
C GLY A 144 -0.17 17.62 -15.40
N PHE A 145 -0.91 16.59 -15.74
CA PHE A 145 -0.64 15.21 -15.34
C PHE A 145 0.08 14.47 -16.47
N ASP A 146 1.03 13.62 -16.11
CA ASP A 146 1.83 12.84 -17.07
C ASP A 146 1.08 11.58 -17.52
N TYR A 147 0.26 11.02 -16.61
CA TYR A 147 -0.57 9.84 -16.87
C TYR A 147 -2.00 10.10 -16.44
N THR A 148 -2.93 9.66 -17.27
CA THR A 148 -4.37 9.76 -17.00
C THR A 148 -5.07 8.48 -17.44
N ARG A 149 -5.95 7.94 -16.59
CA ARG A 149 -6.77 6.78 -16.88
C ARG A 149 -8.22 7.02 -16.46
N ASP A 150 -9.11 7.05 -17.43
CA ASP A 150 -10.56 7.06 -17.21
C ASP A 150 -11.12 5.66 -17.43
N ALA A 151 -12.01 5.22 -16.51
CA ALA A 151 -12.64 3.92 -16.60
C ALA A 151 -14.06 3.97 -16.01
N ASN A 152 -14.99 3.28 -16.66
CA ASN A 152 -16.28 2.94 -16.08
C ASN A 152 -16.17 1.53 -15.51
N VAL A 153 -16.39 1.38 -14.21
CA VAL A 153 -16.26 0.13 -13.49
C VAL A 153 -17.58 -0.20 -12.77
N THR A 154 -17.91 -1.48 -12.67
CA THR A 154 -19.02 -1.92 -11.84
C THR A 154 -18.46 -2.72 -10.66
N LEU A 155 -18.59 -2.16 -9.47
CA LEU A 155 -18.09 -2.76 -8.24
C LEU A 155 -19.16 -3.63 -7.61
N ALA A 156 -18.88 -4.94 -7.47
CA ALA A 156 -19.74 -5.83 -6.73
C ALA A 156 -19.64 -5.56 -5.21
N PRO A 157 -20.68 -5.90 -4.42
CA PRO A 157 -20.61 -5.83 -2.96
C PRO A 157 -19.39 -6.55 -2.39
N ALA A 158 -18.73 -5.93 -1.42
CA ALA A 158 -17.50 -6.40 -0.78
C ALA A 158 -16.30 -6.62 -1.74
N HIS A 159 -16.38 -6.11 -2.96
CA HIS A 159 -15.30 -6.20 -3.94
C HIS A 159 -14.20 -5.17 -3.64
N ILE A 160 -12.95 -5.52 -3.95
CA ILE A 160 -11.80 -4.63 -3.84
C ILE A 160 -11.24 -4.39 -5.25
N LEU A 161 -11.34 -3.16 -5.72
CA LEU A 161 -10.66 -2.72 -6.95
C LEU A 161 -9.28 -2.19 -6.57
N VAL A 162 -8.24 -2.75 -7.17
CA VAL A 162 -6.86 -2.29 -6.97
C VAL A 162 -6.47 -1.38 -8.13
N ILE A 163 -6.01 -0.18 -7.79
CA ILE A 163 -5.38 0.75 -8.71
C ILE A 163 -3.88 0.70 -8.46
N ASP A 164 -3.13 0.31 -9.48
CA ASP A 164 -1.69 0.17 -9.48
C ASP A 164 -1.07 1.02 -10.59
N PHE A 165 0.23 1.23 -10.52
CA PHE A 165 1.01 1.94 -11.54
C PHE A 165 2.17 1.08 -12.03
N ASP A 166 2.18 0.81 -13.33
CA ASP A 166 3.22 0.05 -14.02
C ASP A 166 3.65 0.80 -15.29
N ALA A 167 4.82 1.42 -15.22
CA ALA A 167 5.36 2.18 -16.35
C ALA A 167 5.59 1.33 -17.61
N GLU A 168 5.92 0.03 -17.45
CA GLU A 168 6.15 -0.89 -18.57
C GLU A 168 4.83 -1.27 -19.27
N ARG A 169 3.73 -1.25 -18.55
CA ARG A 169 2.38 -1.54 -19.06
C ARG A 169 1.61 -0.30 -19.50
N GLY A 170 2.29 0.84 -19.59
CA GLY A 170 1.68 2.09 -20.04
C GLY A 170 1.07 2.95 -18.94
N GLY A 171 1.38 2.70 -17.68
CA GLY A 171 1.02 3.56 -16.57
C GLY A 171 -0.02 2.98 -15.61
N ILE A 172 -1.15 3.65 -15.43
CA ILE A 172 -2.17 3.31 -14.44
C ILE A 172 -2.96 2.07 -14.86
N THR A 173 -3.02 1.06 -14.00
CA THR A 173 -3.77 -0.18 -14.19
C THR A 173 -4.86 -0.36 -13.13
N LEU A 174 -5.99 -0.96 -13.52
CA LEU A 174 -7.11 -1.30 -12.65
C LEU A 174 -7.31 -2.82 -12.68
N GLN A 175 -7.34 -3.43 -11.49
CA GLN A 175 -7.44 -4.89 -11.32
C GLN A 175 -8.48 -5.26 -10.27
#